data_b39b0493a4d6d2f0506f39bed83062b7
#
_entry.id   b39b0493a4d6d2f0506f39bed83062b7
#
_cell.length_a   1.000
_cell.length_b   1.000
_cell.length_c   1.000
_cell.angle_alpha   90.00
_cell.angle_beta   90.00
_cell.angle_gamma   90.00
#
_symmetry.space_group_name_H-M   'P 1'
#
loop_
_entity.id
_entity.type
_entity.pdbx_description
1 polymer ?
#
loop_
_entity_poly.entity_id
_entity_poly.type
_entity_poly.pdbx_seq_one_letter_code
_entity_poly.pdbx_strand_id
1 'polypeptide(L)'
;MFNFSLILFVFVLTMIMPSYGEETPKTNSSKQVTISIQPPNLGTPFDPEVVHIIPNSTVTWINNDNVTHTVTSGNPQQGADGKFDSGLLKPGKEFSHTFNEVRTFNYYCQIHPAMTGTIIVDVSTLPEFPVSYFVLIIGMIATLLYSKQLRTMK
;
A
#
# COMPACT_ATOMS: atom_id res chain seq x y z
N MET A 1 51.13 -12.74 -17.07
CA MET A 1 50.18 -13.86 -17.30
C MET A 1 48.90 -13.52 -16.61
N PHE A 2 47.91 -13.03 -17.33
CA PHE A 2 46.58 -12.74 -16.79
C PHE A 2 45.87 -14.08 -16.56
N ASN A 3 45.38 -14.28 -15.35
CA ASN A 3 44.77 -15.53 -14.91
C ASN A 3 43.39 -15.69 -15.56
N PHE A 4 43.34 -16.44 -16.66
CA PHE A 4 42.14 -16.74 -17.46
C PHE A 4 41.02 -17.40 -16.59
N SER A 5 41.39 -18.00 -15.49
CA SER A 5 40.49 -18.67 -14.56
C SER A 5 39.57 -17.68 -13.77
N LEU A 6 40.06 -16.43 -13.55
CA LEU A 6 39.28 -15.41 -12.78
C LEU A 6 38.21 -14.76 -13.68
N ILE A 7 38.47 -14.62 -14.96
CA ILE A 7 37.51 -14.06 -15.94
C ILE A 7 36.38 -15.06 -16.18
N LEU A 8 36.67 -16.35 -16.21
CA LEU A 8 35.67 -17.39 -16.41
C LEU A 8 34.71 -17.47 -15.20
N PHE A 9 35.21 -17.25 -13.97
CA PHE A 9 34.40 -17.27 -12.75
C PHE A 9 33.43 -16.09 -12.67
N VAL A 10 33.85 -14.89 -13.15
CA VAL A 10 32.97 -13.72 -13.20
C VAL A 10 31.90 -13.88 -14.28
N PHE A 11 32.23 -14.53 -15.44
CA PHE A 11 31.28 -14.74 -16.53
C PHE A 11 30.24 -15.82 -16.21
N VAL A 12 30.61 -16.86 -15.45
CA VAL A 12 29.68 -17.92 -15.03
C VAL A 12 28.71 -17.41 -13.96
N LEU A 13 29.15 -16.46 -13.09
CA LEU A 13 28.28 -15.89 -12.07
C LEU A 13 27.21 -14.92 -12.64
N THR A 14 27.43 -14.38 -13.85
CA THR A 14 26.45 -13.51 -14.50
C THR A 14 25.36 -14.28 -15.27
N MET A 15 25.59 -15.58 -15.57
CA MET A 15 24.64 -16.42 -16.34
C MET A 15 23.64 -17.17 -15.46
N ILE A 16 23.79 -17.14 -14.12
CA ILE A 16 22.86 -17.79 -13.19
C ILE A 16 22.08 -16.70 -12.42
N MET A 17 21.68 -15.64 -13.09
CA MET A 17 20.63 -14.79 -12.55
C MET A 17 19.29 -15.44 -12.89
N PRO A 18 18.54 -15.99 -11.91
CA PRO A 18 17.14 -16.26 -12.17
C PRO A 18 16.53 -14.92 -12.62
N SER A 19 15.82 -14.96 -13.74
CA SER A 19 14.92 -13.89 -14.14
C SER A 19 13.91 -13.71 -13.01
N TYR A 20 14.26 -12.91 -11.99
CA TYR A 20 13.28 -12.35 -11.10
C TYR A 20 12.47 -11.42 -11.98
N GLY A 21 11.25 -11.84 -12.28
CA GLY A 21 10.26 -10.96 -12.85
C GLY A 21 10.30 -9.69 -12.00
N GLU A 22 10.56 -8.58 -12.65
CA GLU A 22 10.49 -7.25 -12.08
C GLU A 22 9.03 -7.01 -11.71
N GLU A 23 8.61 -7.58 -10.56
CA GLU A 23 7.43 -7.07 -9.89
C GLU A 23 7.83 -5.68 -9.44
N THR A 24 7.54 -4.71 -10.30
CA THR A 24 7.51 -3.31 -9.88
C THR A 24 6.73 -3.26 -8.58
N PRO A 25 7.31 -2.77 -7.47
CA PRO A 25 6.55 -2.58 -6.25
C PRO A 25 5.35 -1.75 -6.67
N LYS A 26 4.14 -2.33 -6.54
CA LYS A 26 2.91 -1.59 -6.69
C LYS A 26 2.93 -0.56 -5.58
N THR A 27 3.54 0.59 -5.88
CA THR A 27 3.41 1.79 -5.08
C THR A 27 1.92 2.11 -5.14
N ASN A 28 1.15 1.59 -4.19
CA ASN A 28 -0.22 2.00 -3.96
C ASN A 28 -0.21 3.45 -3.43
N SER A 29 0.38 4.33 -4.22
CA SER A 29 0.25 5.77 -4.10
C SER A 29 -1.08 6.19 -4.74
N SER A 30 -2.15 5.46 -4.40
CA SER A 30 -3.48 5.83 -4.85
C SER A 30 -3.93 7.03 -4.05
N LYS A 31 -3.72 8.20 -4.62
CA LYS A 31 -4.21 9.46 -4.08
C LYS A 31 -5.76 9.53 -4.12
N GLN A 32 -6.39 8.58 -4.79
CA GLN A 32 -7.85 8.46 -4.91
C GLN A 32 -8.28 6.99 -4.82
N VAL A 33 -9.20 6.69 -3.91
CA VAL A 33 -9.77 5.37 -3.68
C VAL A 33 -11.29 5.46 -3.74
N THR A 34 -11.93 4.45 -4.34
CA THR A 34 -13.39 4.34 -4.39
C THR A 34 -13.86 3.17 -3.54
N ILE A 35 -14.91 3.38 -2.74
CA ILE A 35 -15.61 2.37 -1.96
C ILE A 35 -17.04 2.28 -2.48
N SER A 36 -17.48 1.07 -2.81
CA SER A 36 -18.86 0.81 -3.19
C SER A 36 -19.73 0.57 -1.95
N ILE A 37 -20.86 1.25 -1.85
CA ILE A 37 -21.93 0.88 -0.91
C ILE A 37 -22.87 -0.04 -1.67
N GLN A 38 -23.03 -1.26 -1.20
CA GLN A 38 -23.76 -2.30 -1.91
C GLN A 38 -24.69 -3.09 -0.97
N PRO A 39 -25.72 -3.77 -1.53
CA PRO A 39 -26.63 -4.59 -0.75
C PRO A 39 -25.85 -5.72 -0.02
N PRO A 40 -26.25 -6.10 1.22
CA PRO A 40 -25.54 -7.10 2.01
C PRO A 40 -25.43 -8.49 1.38
N ASN A 41 -26.31 -8.82 0.42
CA ASN A 41 -26.29 -10.08 -0.32
C ASN A 41 -25.17 -10.17 -1.37
N LEU A 42 -24.48 -9.07 -1.67
CA LEU A 42 -23.36 -9.03 -2.62
C LEU A 42 -21.98 -9.06 -1.94
N GLY A 43 -21.93 -9.12 -0.62
CA GLY A 43 -20.69 -9.14 0.16
C GLY A 43 -20.70 -8.17 1.34
N THR A 44 -19.56 -7.50 1.61
CA THR A 44 -19.48 -6.46 2.63
C THR A 44 -20.22 -5.21 2.17
N PRO A 45 -21.08 -4.62 3.02
CA PRO A 45 -21.89 -3.46 2.62
C PRO A 45 -21.07 -2.23 2.20
N PHE A 46 -19.89 -2.04 2.76
CA PHE A 46 -18.85 -1.13 2.24
C PHE A 46 -17.75 -1.98 1.63
N ASP A 47 -17.51 -1.85 0.33
CA ASP A 47 -16.55 -2.69 -0.39
C ASP A 47 -15.51 -1.82 -1.13
N PRO A 48 -14.23 -1.92 -0.74
CA PRO A 48 -13.67 -2.68 0.37
C PRO A 48 -14.03 -2.12 1.76
N GLU A 49 -14.19 -3.01 2.77
CA GLU A 49 -14.51 -2.63 4.15
C GLU A 49 -13.35 -1.93 4.86
N VAL A 50 -12.12 -2.35 4.57
CA VAL A 50 -10.88 -1.76 5.12
C VAL A 50 -10.02 -1.24 3.99
N VAL A 51 -9.58 0.01 4.11
CA VAL A 51 -8.74 0.67 3.10
C VAL A 51 -7.52 1.29 3.76
N HIS A 52 -6.35 1.02 3.18
CA HIS A 52 -5.09 1.67 3.52
C HIS A 52 -4.79 2.78 2.52
N ILE A 53 -4.51 3.98 3.02
CA ILE A 53 -4.18 5.16 2.22
C ILE A 53 -3.02 5.93 2.84
N ILE A 54 -2.41 6.80 2.06
CA ILE A 54 -1.43 7.77 2.55
C ILE A 54 -2.10 9.12 2.86
N PRO A 55 -1.50 9.99 3.68
CA PRO A 55 -2.00 11.35 3.91
C PRO A 55 -2.24 12.11 2.61
N ASN A 56 -3.26 12.97 2.61
CA ASN A 56 -3.76 13.73 1.45
C ASN A 56 -4.43 12.88 0.36
N SER A 57 -4.80 11.62 0.65
CA SER A 57 -5.64 10.81 -0.23
C SER A 57 -7.11 11.16 -0.06
N THR A 58 -7.84 11.09 -1.17
CA THR A 58 -9.30 11.25 -1.19
C THR A 58 -9.97 9.91 -1.36
N VAL A 59 -10.92 9.60 -0.48
CA VAL A 59 -11.80 8.42 -0.60
C VAL A 59 -13.17 8.90 -1.07
N THR A 60 -13.73 8.20 -2.07
CA THR A 60 -15.06 8.44 -2.62
C THR A 60 -15.94 7.22 -2.37
N TRP A 61 -17.05 7.40 -1.69
CA TRP A 61 -18.08 6.37 -1.52
C TRP A 61 -19.17 6.58 -2.56
N ILE A 62 -19.55 5.52 -3.27
CA ILE A 62 -20.61 5.53 -4.26
C ILE A 62 -21.73 4.61 -3.79
N ASN A 63 -22.95 5.13 -3.66
CA ASN A 63 -24.08 4.30 -3.30
C ASN A 63 -24.61 3.54 -4.53
N ASN A 64 -24.17 2.29 -4.67
CA ASN A 64 -24.59 1.34 -5.69
C ASN A 64 -25.75 0.45 -5.23
N ASP A 65 -26.27 0.67 -3.98
CA ASP A 65 -27.48 0.03 -3.48
C ASP A 65 -28.75 0.78 -3.95
N ASN A 66 -29.91 0.14 -3.83
CA ASN A 66 -31.23 0.70 -4.16
C ASN A 66 -31.90 1.44 -3.00
N VAL A 67 -31.25 1.49 -1.82
CA VAL A 67 -31.72 2.20 -0.63
C VAL A 67 -30.77 3.34 -0.23
N THR A 68 -31.25 4.26 0.62
CA THR A 68 -30.44 5.38 1.11
C THR A 68 -29.55 4.91 2.25
N HIS A 69 -28.29 5.38 2.25
CA HIS A 69 -27.29 5.16 3.29
C HIS A 69 -26.73 6.47 3.84
N THR A 70 -25.84 6.38 4.82
CA THR A 70 -24.93 7.45 5.23
C THR A 70 -23.52 6.91 5.33
N VAL A 71 -22.54 7.81 5.28
CA VAL A 71 -21.13 7.53 5.57
C VAL A 71 -20.72 8.49 6.67
N THR A 72 -20.78 8.03 7.90
CA THR A 72 -20.63 8.87 9.08
C THR A 72 -19.47 8.39 9.95
N SER A 73 -18.50 9.25 10.23
CA SER A 73 -17.33 8.91 11.08
C SER A 73 -17.73 8.65 12.51
N GLY A 74 -17.07 7.66 13.16
CA GLY A 74 -17.36 7.16 14.50
C GLY A 74 -17.70 5.68 14.50
N ASN A 75 -18.46 5.24 15.49
CA ASN A 75 -18.93 3.85 15.56
C ASN A 75 -20.37 3.77 16.11
N PRO A 76 -21.10 2.68 15.84
CA PRO A 76 -22.51 2.58 16.20
C PRO A 76 -22.79 2.65 17.73
N GLN A 77 -21.81 2.27 18.56
CA GLN A 77 -21.97 2.21 20.02
C GLN A 77 -21.74 3.57 20.69
N GLN A 78 -20.86 4.40 20.13
CA GLN A 78 -20.47 5.70 20.67
C GLN A 78 -21.09 6.86 19.89
N GLY A 79 -21.59 6.60 18.68
CA GLY A 79 -22.15 7.60 17.79
C GLY A 79 -21.10 8.24 16.87
N ALA A 80 -21.52 9.31 16.19
CA ALA A 80 -20.68 10.11 15.30
C ALA A 80 -19.60 10.87 16.08
N ASP A 81 -18.37 10.90 15.55
CA ASP A 81 -17.24 11.64 16.14
C ASP A 81 -16.99 13.00 15.47
N GLY A 82 -17.81 13.36 14.49
CA GLY A 82 -17.80 14.67 13.82
C GLY A 82 -16.66 14.93 12.87
N LYS A 83 -15.91 13.89 12.43
CA LYS A 83 -14.81 14.06 11.47
C LYS A 83 -15.31 14.23 10.04
N PHE A 84 -16.29 13.44 9.64
CA PHE A 84 -16.98 13.55 8.36
C PHE A 84 -18.38 12.93 8.44
N ASP A 85 -19.28 13.42 7.60
CA ASP A 85 -20.63 12.91 7.44
C ASP A 85 -21.15 13.25 6.03
N SER A 86 -21.65 12.24 5.32
CA SER A 86 -22.23 12.43 3.99
C SER A 86 -23.66 13.00 4.04
N GLY A 87 -24.32 12.98 5.19
CA GLY A 87 -25.76 13.04 5.27
C GLY A 87 -26.42 11.88 4.51
N LEU A 88 -27.65 12.07 4.07
CA LEU A 88 -28.42 11.05 3.32
C LEU A 88 -27.88 10.88 1.90
N LEU A 89 -27.22 9.76 1.65
CA LEU A 89 -26.67 9.39 0.36
C LEU A 89 -27.66 8.48 -0.39
N LYS A 90 -28.43 9.05 -1.31
CA LYS A 90 -29.43 8.34 -2.13
C LYS A 90 -28.75 7.40 -3.14
N PRO A 91 -29.48 6.40 -3.68
CA PRO A 91 -29.01 5.55 -4.78
C PRO A 91 -28.34 6.34 -5.92
N GLY A 92 -27.17 5.89 -6.37
CA GLY A 92 -26.39 6.51 -7.44
C GLY A 92 -25.69 7.81 -7.06
N LYS A 93 -25.75 8.25 -5.79
CA LYS A 93 -25.02 9.43 -5.31
C LYS A 93 -23.69 9.04 -4.71
N GLU A 94 -22.75 10.00 -4.68
CA GLU A 94 -21.41 9.86 -4.14
C GLU A 94 -21.12 10.88 -3.07
N PHE A 95 -20.18 10.54 -2.19
CA PHE A 95 -19.61 11.41 -1.17
C PHE A 95 -18.10 11.22 -1.19
N SER A 96 -17.34 12.32 -1.07
CA SER A 96 -15.87 12.26 -1.02
C SER A 96 -15.35 12.97 0.20
N HIS A 97 -14.29 12.43 0.81
CA HIS A 97 -13.56 13.04 1.90
C HIS A 97 -12.06 12.88 1.73
N THR A 98 -11.27 13.93 2.05
CA THR A 98 -9.82 13.92 1.99
C THR A 98 -9.23 13.73 3.38
N PHE A 99 -8.35 12.74 3.54
CA PHE A 99 -7.73 12.35 4.80
C PHE A 99 -6.31 12.90 4.90
N ASN A 100 -6.08 13.83 5.84
CA ASN A 100 -4.79 14.50 6.00
C ASN A 100 -3.99 14.00 7.22
N GLU A 101 -4.66 13.34 8.17
CA GLU A 101 -4.06 12.90 9.44
C GLU A 101 -3.70 11.41 9.40
N VAL A 102 -2.50 11.06 9.85
CA VAL A 102 -2.06 9.67 10.04
C VAL A 102 -2.78 9.08 11.25
N ARG A 103 -3.84 8.33 11.00
CA ARG A 103 -4.65 7.63 12.01
C ARG A 103 -5.64 6.67 11.38
N THR A 104 -6.30 5.88 12.21
CA THR A 104 -7.45 5.06 11.81
C THR A 104 -8.75 5.85 12.00
N PHE A 105 -9.59 5.85 10.97
CA PHE A 105 -10.93 6.39 10.97
C PHE A 105 -11.93 5.26 10.80
N ASN A 106 -12.72 4.99 11.84
CA ASN A 106 -13.88 4.13 11.73
C ASN A 106 -15.08 4.94 11.23
N TYR A 107 -15.96 4.29 10.48
CA TYR A 107 -17.19 4.90 10.01
C TYR A 107 -18.30 3.85 9.91
N TYR A 108 -19.55 4.32 9.84
CA TYR A 108 -20.72 3.46 9.80
C TYR A 108 -21.88 4.14 9.07
N CYS A 109 -22.92 3.38 8.75
CA CYS A 109 -24.18 3.92 8.26
C CYS A 109 -25.13 4.15 9.47
N GLN A 110 -25.59 5.38 9.70
CA GLN A 110 -26.52 5.72 10.79
C GLN A 110 -27.89 5.05 10.64
N ILE A 111 -28.31 4.80 9.39
CA ILE A 111 -29.61 4.14 9.09
C ILE A 111 -29.51 2.62 9.31
N HIS A 112 -28.32 2.05 9.03
CA HIS A 112 -28.04 0.62 9.13
C HIS A 112 -26.78 0.39 9.96
N PRO A 113 -26.85 0.46 11.30
CA PRO A 113 -25.66 0.49 12.17
C PRO A 113 -24.74 -0.74 12.11
N ALA A 114 -25.23 -1.85 11.55
CA ALA A 114 -24.40 -3.03 11.31
C ALA A 114 -23.40 -2.84 10.13
N MET A 115 -23.61 -1.81 9.29
CA MET A 115 -22.69 -1.47 8.20
C MET A 115 -21.56 -0.60 8.75
N THR A 116 -20.37 -1.15 8.81
CA THR A 116 -19.16 -0.47 9.29
C THR A 116 -18.03 -0.55 8.28
N GLY A 117 -17.09 0.38 8.37
CA GLY A 117 -15.88 0.37 7.57
C GLY A 117 -14.73 1.10 8.26
N THR A 118 -13.52 0.94 7.73
CA THR A 118 -12.31 1.49 8.34
C THR A 118 -11.38 2.05 7.28
N ILE A 119 -10.94 3.29 7.46
CA ILE A 119 -9.86 3.90 6.68
C ILE A 119 -8.63 3.99 7.58
N ILE A 120 -7.52 3.40 7.15
CA ILE A 120 -6.22 3.44 7.81
C ILE A 120 -5.33 4.37 7.01
N VAL A 121 -5.02 5.52 7.58
CA VAL A 121 -4.08 6.48 6.99
C VAL A 121 -2.73 6.25 7.63
N ASP A 122 -1.79 5.76 6.85
CA ASP A 122 -0.41 5.53 7.29
C ASP A 122 0.59 6.17 6.33
N VAL A 123 1.81 6.38 6.82
CA VAL A 123 2.90 6.81 5.95
C VAL A 123 3.40 5.59 5.19
N SER A 124 3.42 5.68 3.85
CA SER A 124 4.04 4.65 3.03
C SER A 124 5.44 4.37 3.57
N THR A 125 5.66 3.18 4.10
CA THR A 125 7.00 2.75 4.48
C THR A 125 7.88 2.80 3.25
N LEU A 126 9.12 3.28 3.42
CA LEU A 126 10.12 3.26 2.36
C LEU A 126 10.15 1.87 1.71
N PRO A 127 10.38 1.77 0.39
CA PRO A 127 10.49 0.49 -0.26
C PRO A 127 11.49 -0.40 0.50
N GLU A 128 11.04 -1.56 0.93
CA GLU A 128 11.94 -2.57 1.52
C GLU A 128 12.92 -2.99 0.41
N PHE A 129 14.14 -2.49 0.50
CA PHE A 129 15.19 -3.00 -0.38
C PHE A 129 15.40 -4.48 -0.05
N PRO A 130 15.20 -5.40 -1.01
CA PRO A 130 15.43 -6.81 -0.75
C PRO A 130 16.83 -7.01 -0.17
N VAL A 131 16.95 -7.85 0.85
CA VAL A 131 18.23 -8.14 1.54
C VAL A 131 19.34 -8.51 0.54
N SER A 132 18.97 -9.05 -0.63
CA SER A 132 19.86 -9.35 -1.76
C SER A 132 20.68 -8.13 -2.24
N TYR A 133 20.15 -6.90 -2.20
CA TYR A 133 20.90 -5.70 -2.56
C TYR A 133 22.03 -5.42 -1.57
N PHE A 134 21.80 -5.61 -0.28
CA PHE A 134 22.84 -5.44 0.72
C PHE A 134 23.94 -6.48 0.57
N VAL A 135 23.60 -7.72 0.27
CA VAL A 135 24.58 -8.80 0.02
C VAL A 135 25.43 -8.48 -1.21
N LEU A 136 24.83 -7.98 -2.30
CA LEU A 136 25.56 -7.59 -3.49
C LEU A 136 26.50 -6.42 -3.25
N ILE A 137 26.06 -5.39 -2.53
CA ILE A 137 26.88 -4.23 -2.18
C ILE A 137 28.08 -4.64 -1.31
N ILE A 138 27.83 -5.46 -0.28
CA ILE A 138 28.88 -5.97 0.61
C ILE A 138 29.88 -6.81 -0.18
N GLY A 139 29.42 -7.70 -1.08
CA GLY A 139 30.25 -8.49 -1.97
C GLY A 139 31.13 -7.64 -2.88
N MET A 140 30.57 -6.59 -3.49
CA MET A 140 31.34 -5.65 -4.33
C MET A 140 32.40 -4.91 -3.52
N ILE A 141 32.06 -4.42 -2.33
CA ILE A 141 33.03 -3.72 -1.45
C ILE A 141 34.16 -4.68 -1.04
N ALA A 142 33.84 -5.91 -0.65
CA ALA A 142 34.83 -6.91 -0.27
C ALA A 142 35.81 -7.23 -1.42
N THR A 143 35.30 -7.40 -2.66
CA THR A 143 36.14 -7.65 -3.83
C THR A 143 37.04 -6.46 -4.17
N LEU A 144 36.55 -5.23 -4.04
CA LEU A 144 37.36 -4.02 -4.24
C LEU A 144 38.46 -3.88 -3.20
N LEU A 145 38.18 -4.12 -1.93
CA LEU A 145 39.17 -4.08 -0.86
C LEU A 145 40.23 -5.18 -1.04
N TYR A 146 39.81 -6.39 -1.39
CA TYR A 146 40.73 -7.49 -1.67
C TYR A 146 41.66 -7.19 -2.85
N SER A 147 41.14 -6.64 -3.95
CA SER A 147 41.91 -6.26 -5.12
C SER A 147 42.94 -5.14 -4.82
N LYS A 148 42.58 -4.20 -3.93
CA LYS A 148 43.46 -3.13 -3.47
C LYS A 148 44.63 -3.69 -2.63
N GLN A 149 44.33 -4.63 -1.73
CA GLN A 149 45.34 -5.26 -0.89
C GLN A 149 46.37 -6.06 -1.67
N LEU A 150 45.95 -6.77 -2.73
CA LEU A 150 46.86 -7.48 -3.64
C LEU A 150 47.81 -6.55 -4.41
N ARG A 151 47.42 -5.30 -4.67
CA ARG A 151 48.27 -4.30 -5.33
C ARG A 151 49.34 -3.70 -4.43
N THR A 152 49.07 -3.67 -3.12
CA THR A 152 50.03 -3.11 -2.13
C THR A 152 51.06 -4.14 -1.66
N MET A 153 50.88 -5.42 -1.99
CA MET A 153 51.83 -6.51 -1.64
C MET A 153 52.81 -6.82 -2.79
N LYS A 154 52.82 -6.05 -3.87
CA LYS A 154 53.83 -6.09 -4.95
C LYS A 154 54.76 -4.87 -4.85
#